data_66cf0b261a21754b69f5d6cf600a983c
#
_entry.id   66cf0b261a21754b69f5d6cf600a983c
#
_cell.length_a   1.000
_cell.length_b   1.000
_cell.length_c   1.000
_cell.angle_alpha   90.00
_cell.angle_beta   90.00
_cell.angle_gamma   90.00
#
_symmetry.space_group_name_H-M   'P 1'
#
loop_
_entity.id
_entity.type
_entity.pdbx_description
1 polymer ?
#
loop_
_entity_poly.entity_id
_entity_poly.type
_entity_poly.pdbx_seq_one_letter_code
_entity_poly.pdbx_strand_id
1 'polypeptide(L)'
;MLDKTMTFSLGNDREEDIRKTLTIVYDALKEKGYNPINQIVGYILSEDPTYITTHNNARSLIRRIDRDELLQVLLKSYLGE
;
A
#
# COMPACT_ATOMS: atom_id res chain seq x y z
N MET A 1 14.07 -14.05 -23.66
CA MET A 1 14.51 -12.67 -23.64
C MET A 1 13.41 -11.71 -23.26
N LEU A 2 12.37 -11.63 -24.05
CA LEU A 2 11.24 -10.78 -23.76
C LEU A 2 10.57 -11.18 -22.46
N ASP A 3 10.42 -12.47 -22.26
CA ASP A 3 9.76 -12.97 -21.06
C ASP A 3 10.44 -12.51 -19.81
N LYS A 4 11.74 -12.55 -19.82
CA LYS A 4 12.52 -12.13 -18.67
C LYS A 4 12.32 -10.65 -18.40
N THR A 5 12.35 -9.86 -19.45
CA THR A 5 12.17 -8.42 -19.32
C THR A 5 10.79 -8.09 -18.78
N MET A 6 9.78 -8.77 -19.32
CA MET A 6 8.41 -8.54 -18.89
C MET A 6 8.20 -8.91 -17.43
N THR A 7 8.74 -10.03 -17.03
CA THR A 7 8.60 -10.48 -15.65
C THR A 7 9.23 -9.48 -14.70
N PHE A 8 10.36 -8.98 -15.06
CA PHE A 8 11.06 -8.00 -14.24
C PHE A 8 10.26 -6.70 -14.13
N SER A 9 9.74 -6.25 -15.26
CA SER A 9 8.94 -5.02 -15.27
C SER A 9 7.69 -5.15 -14.41
N LEU A 10 7.04 -6.30 -14.49
CA LEU A 10 5.83 -6.52 -13.69
C LEU A 10 6.12 -6.42 -12.20
N GLY A 11 7.26 -6.96 -11.77
CA GLY A 11 7.65 -6.87 -10.37
C GLY A 11 7.85 -5.43 -9.94
N ASN A 12 8.53 -4.65 -10.77
CA ASN A 12 8.77 -3.25 -10.48
C ASN A 12 7.48 -2.45 -10.48
N ASP A 13 6.61 -2.72 -11.45
CA ASP A 13 5.35 -2.03 -11.56
C ASP A 13 4.48 -2.27 -10.34
N ARG A 14 4.55 -3.48 -9.81
CA ARG A 14 3.76 -3.82 -8.65
C ARG A 14 4.22 -3.08 -7.41
N GLU A 15 5.52 -2.99 -7.19
CA GLU A 15 6.05 -2.23 -6.07
C GLU A 15 5.70 -0.76 -6.20
N GLU A 16 5.82 -0.25 -7.40
CA GLU A 16 5.49 1.14 -7.68
C GLU A 16 4.03 1.41 -7.38
N ASP A 17 3.17 0.48 -7.78
CA ASP A 17 1.74 0.61 -7.55
C ASP A 17 1.42 0.62 -6.06
N ILE A 18 2.08 -0.23 -5.31
CA ILE A 18 1.89 -0.28 -3.86
C ILE A 18 2.34 1.02 -3.23
N ARG A 19 3.47 1.56 -3.64
CA ARG A 19 3.97 2.83 -3.12
C ARG A 19 3.00 3.96 -3.39
N LYS A 20 2.48 4.03 -4.61
CA LYS A 20 1.50 5.06 -4.97
C LYS A 20 0.24 4.94 -4.13
N THR A 21 -0.24 3.72 -3.97
CA THR A 21 -1.44 3.48 -3.18
C THR A 21 -1.23 3.91 -1.73
N LEU A 22 -0.08 3.55 -1.16
CA LEU A 22 0.21 3.93 0.21
C LEU A 22 0.28 5.44 0.39
N THR A 23 0.85 6.13 -0.59
CA THR A 23 0.91 7.59 -0.54
C THR A 23 -0.49 8.19 -0.54
N ILE A 24 -1.35 7.69 -1.42
CA ILE A 24 -2.73 8.18 -1.50
C ILE A 24 -3.45 7.93 -0.18
N VAL A 25 -3.30 6.74 0.36
CA VAL A 25 -3.96 6.36 1.62
C VAL A 25 -3.45 7.23 2.77
N TYR A 26 -2.15 7.41 2.84
CA TYR A 26 -1.54 8.25 3.87
C TYR A 26 -2.10 9.67 3.81
N ASP A 27 -2.08 10.25 2.62
CA ASP A 27 -2.55 11.62 2.44
C ASP A 27 -4.04 11.75 2.75
N ALA A 28 -4.84 10.78 2.31
CA ALA A 28 -6.28 10.81 2.56
C ALA A 28 -6.58 10.75 4.05
N LEU A 29 -5.90 9.89 4.78
CA LEU A 29 -6.10 9.78 6.22
C LEU A 29 -5.70 11.06 6.92
N LYS A 30 -4.58 11.63 6.51
CA LYS A 30 -4.09 12.87 7.12
C LYS A 30 -5.05 14.01 6.87
N GLU A 31 -5.57 14.11 5.64
CA GLU A 31 -6.52 15.17 5.30
C GLU A 31 -7.78 15.08 6.14
N LYS A 32 -8.19 13.89 6.49
CA LYS A 32 -9.39 13.69 7.29
C LYS A 32 -9.13 13.74 8.79
N GLY A 33 -7.90 14.05 9.19
CA GLY A 33 -7.59 14.24 10.61
C GLY A 33 -7.22 13.00 11.38
N TYR A 34 -7.00 11.89 10.69
CA TYR A 34 -6.59 10.66 11.35
C TYR A 34 -5.06 10.61 11.49
N ASN A 35 -4.59 9.74 12.38
CA ASN A 35 -3.18 9.41 12.45
C ASN A 35 -2.93 8.32 11.39
N PRO A 36 -2.26 8.64 10.29
CA PRO A 36 -2.17 7.69 9.17
C PRO A 36 -1.47 6.39 9.55
N ILE A 37 -0.39 6.49 10.31
CA ILE A 37 0.39 5.30 10.67
C ILE A 37 -0.45 4.36 11.52
N ASN A 38 -1.13 4.90 12.54
CA ASN A 38 -1.98 4.06 13.40
C ASN A 38 -3.08 3.37 12.61
N GLN A 39 -3.70 4.10 11.70
CA GLN A 39 -4.80 3.53 10.91
C GLN A 39 -4.30 2.45 9.96
N ILE A 40 -3.18 2.67 9.32
CA ILE A 40 -2.62 1.68 8.39
C ILE A 40 -2.19 0.43 9.16
N VAL A 41 -1.54 0.61 10.32
CA VAL A 41 -1.16 -0.53 11.16
C VAL A 41 -2.38 -1.32 11.59
N GLY A 42 -3.43 -0.61 12.04
CA GLY A 42 -4.67 -1.27 12.43
C GLY A 42 -5.27 -2.09 11.30
N TYR A 43 -5.25 -1.54 10.10
CA TYR A 43 -5.76 -2.25 8.93
C TYR A 43 -4.95 -3.52 8.67
N ILE A 44 -3.62 -3.41 8.70
CA ILE A 44 -2.76 -4.57 8.42
C ILE A 44 -2.99 -5.68 9.42
N LEU A 45 -3.14 -5.34 10.68
CA LEU A 45 -3.29 -6.34 11.73
C LEU A 45 -4.67 -6.97 11.76
N SER A 46 -5.70 -6.19 11.48
CA SER A 46 -7.08 -6.65 11.66
C SER A 46 -7.78 -7.04 10.37
N GLU A 47 -7.27 -6.64 9.22
CA GLU A 47 -7.94 -6.76 7.92
C GLU A 47 -9.25 -6.00 7.86
N ASP A 48 -9.49 -5.12 8.81
CA ASP A 48 -10.74 -4.37 8.85
C ASP A 48 -10.61 -3.12 7.98
N PRO A 49 -11.30 -3.07 6.84
CA PRO A 49 -11.15 -1.93 5.93
C PRO A 49 -11.68 -0.63 6.49
N THR A 50 -12.45 -0.67 7.57
CA THR A 50 -12.98 0.56 8.16
C THR A 50 -11.89 1.40 8.82
N TYR A 51 -10.70 0.83 9.04
CA TYR A 51 -9.57 1.62 9.50
C TYR A 51 -9.14 2.66 8.47
N ILE A 52 -9.52 2.45 7.20
CA ILE A 52 -9.08 3.33 6.11
C ILE A 52 -10.25 4.14 5.61
N THR A 53 -10.08 5.45 5.56
CA THR A 53 -11.12 6.36 5.08
C THR A 53 -11.48 6.07 3.63
N THR A 54 -12.73 6.39 3.25
CA THR A 54 -13.15 6.28 1.85
C THR A 54 -12.74 7.50 1.03
N HIS A 55 -12.21 8.52 1.68
CA HIS A 55 -11.78 9.74 1.01
C HIS A 55 -10.74 9.42 -0.07
N ASN A 56 -10.90 10.01 -1.24
CA ASN A 56 -10.01 9.81 -2.39
C ASN A 56 -9.86 8.34 -2.78
N ASN A 57 -10.90 7.53 -2.53
CA ASN A 57 -10.90 6.11 -2.86
C ASN A 57 -9.84 5.31 -2.11
N ALA A 58 -9.34 5.85 -1.01
CA ALA A 58 -8.24 5.21 -0.28
C ALA A 58 -8.57 3.78 0.13
N ARG A 59 -9.77 3.57 0.68
CA ARG A 59 -10.18 2.24 1.14
C ARG A 59 -10.23 1.24 -0.02
N SER A 60 -10.80 1.64 -1.14
CA SER A 60 -10.86 0.76 -2.32
C SER A 60 -9.49 0.42 -2.83
N LEU A 61 -8.60 1.39 -2.84
CA LEU A 61 -7.26 1.19 -3.38
C LEU A 61 -6.43 0.25 -2.52
N ILE A 62 -6.46 0.42 -1.20
CA ILE A 62 -5.63 -0.42 -0.34
C ILE A 62 -6.14 -1.85 -0.30
N ARG A 63 -7.44 -2.04 -0.48
CA ARG A 63 -8.03 -3.38 -0.47
C ARG A 63 -7.61 -4.22 -1.66
N ARG A 64 -7.10 -3.63 -2.72
CA ARG A 64 -6.62 -4.35 -3.89
C ARG A 64 -5.26 -4.98 -3.65
N ILE A 65 -4.57 -4.57 -2.60
CA ILE A 65 -3.22 -5.03 -2.33
C ILE A 65 -3.25 -6.12 -1.26
N ASP A 66 -2.55 -7.22 -1.53
CA ASP A 66 -2.34 -8.26 -0.52
C ASP A 66 -1.55 -7.68 0.63
N ARG A 67 -1.97 -7.97 1.85
CA ARG A 67 -1.27 -7.46 3.02
C ARG A 67 0.15 -8.00 3.12
N ASP A 68 0.36 -9.23 2.65
CA ASP A 68 1.71 -9.80 2.59
C ASP A 68 2.62 -8.97 1.72
N GLU A 69 2.14 -8.60 0.55
CA GLU A 69 2.92 -7.79 -0.38
C GLU A 69 3.16 -6.40 0.19
N LEU A 70 2.15 -5.85 0.82
CA LEU A 70 2.25 -4.53 1.44
C LEU A 70 3.36 -4.53 2.49
N LEU A 71 3.35 -5.54 3.37
CA LEU A 71 4.38 -5.66 4.39
C LEU A 71 5.76 -5.85 3.81
N GLN A 72 5.87 -6.66 2.76
CA GLN A 72 7.17 -6.88 2.13
C GLN A 72 7.73 -5.59 1.55
N VAL A 73 6.90 -4.82 0.89
CA VAL A 73 7.35 -3.55 0.32
C VAL A 73 7.80 -2.59 1.41
N LEU A 74 7.03 -2.52 2.48
CA LEU A 74 7.36 -1.64 3.59
C LEU A 74 8.69 -2.04 4.23
N LEU A 75 8.87 -3.33 4.47
CA LEU A 75 10.09 -3.81 5.10
C LEU A 75 11.30 -3.63 4.20
N LYS A 76 11.15 -3.93 2.92
CA LYS A 76 12.24 -3.72 1.96
C LYS A 76 12.64 -2.26 1.91
N SER A 77 11.66 -1.39 1.90
CA SER A 77 11.92 0.04 1.84
C SER A 77 12.67 0.51 3.09
N TYR A 78 12.22 0.05 4.24
CA TYR A 78 12.84 0.46 5.50
C TYR A 78 14.25 -0.10 5.66
N LEU A 79 14.44 -1.35 5.26
CA LEU A 79 15.72 -2.03 5.42
C LEU A 79 16.69 -1.78 4.27
N GLY A 80 16.24 -1.12 3.22
CA GLY A 80 17.09 -0.76 2.10
C GLY A 80 17.33 -1.86 1.09
N GLU A 81 16.40 -2.80 1.01
CA GLU A 81 16.55 -3.88 0.01
C GLU A 81 15.73 -3.64 -1.25
#